data_6680f6351cae9572172f3cf6146d4e95
#
_entry.id   6680f6351cae9572172f3cf6146d4e95
#
_cell.length_a   1.000
_cell.length_b   1.000
_cell.length_c   1.000
_cell.angle_alpha   90.00
_cell.angle_beta   90.00
_cell.angle_gamma   90.00
#
_symmetry.space_group_name_H-M   'P 1'
#
loop_
_entity.id
_entity.type
_entity.pdbx_description
1 polymer ?
#
loop_
_entity_poly.entity_id
_entity_poly.type
_entity_poly.pdbx_seq_one_letter_code
_entity_poly.pdbx_strand_id
1 'polypeptide(L)'
;MARDPRLTQLGAFLHARRDEAPPPASADPGRRQVPGLRRAEVAARAFVSDEYYTRIEQGRVLPSADVVRRVAAALELDDDQTRYALDLLADPVAPPENPEPSDPLRRLVDRMGDVPALLVGPATLILAWNTAAARLLTDFGAIPPEQRRFVQMVFTDPVLQSRFTDLEAMQRTVIGIVRASTPAGPPTGDWIDDLLRTNSDFETLWERNDVVRPHTSIRVRLRLPDGTEETRDQVVLQVVDDPHQRLITLVPAE
;
A
#
# COMPACT_ATOMS: atom_id res chain seq x y z
N MET A 1 -10.11 20.94 -18.79
CA MET A 1 -10.16 20.67 -17.35
C MET A 1 -9.30 19.45 -17.05
N ALA A 2 -8.34 19.57 -16.16
CA ALA A 2 -7.59 18.40 -15.68
C ALA A 2 -8.57 17.43 -15.00
N ARG A 3 -8.38 16.13 -15.24
CA ARG A 3 -9.19 15.09 -14.58
C ARG A 3 -8.82 15.06 -13.10
N ASP A 4 -9.80 14.84 -12.23
CA ASP A 4 -9.53 14.61 -10.80
C ASP A 4 -8.63 13.36 -10.65
N PRO A 5 -7.42 13.49 -10.07
CA PRO A 5 -6.49 12.37 -9.93
C PRO A 5 -7.09 11.19 -9.16
N ARG A 6 -7.96 11.46 -8.17
CA ARG A 6 -8.64 10.44 -7.36
C ARG A 6 -9.57 9.58 -8.20
N LEU A 7 -10.34 10.20 -9.10
CA LEU A 7 -11.25 9.49 -9.98
C LEU A 7 -10.50 8.65 -11.01
N THR A 8 -9.36 9.16 -11.48
CA THR A 8 -8.47 8.40 -12.37
C THR A 8 -7.91 7.17 -11.65
N GLN A 9 -7.50 7.33 -10.39
CA GLN A 9 -6.96 6.25 -9.56
C GLN A 9 -8.05 5.23 -9.20
N LEU A 10 -9.26 5.67 -8.84
CA LEU A 10 -10.40 4.78 -8.62
C LEU A 10 -10.71 3.96 -9.88
N GLY A 11 -10.73 4.62 -11.03
CA GLY A 11 -10.98 3.95 -12.30
C GLY A 11 -9.93 2.89 -12.63
N ALA A 12 -8.64 3.23 -12.47
CA ALA A 12 -7.53 2.30 -12.69
C ALA A 12 -7.58 1.09 -11.73
N PHE A 13 -7.88 1.35 -10.45
CA PHE A 13 -8.03 0.31 -9.45
C PHE A 13 -9.19 -0.65 -9.78
N LEU A 14 -10.37 -0.13 -10.07
CA LEU A 14 -11.54 -0.96 -10.43
C LEU A 14 -11.31 -1.77 -11.71
N HIS A 15 -10.62 -1.17 -12.68
CA HIS A 15 -10.23 -1.86 -13.92
C HIS A 15 -9.32 -3.05 -13.63
N ALA A 16 -8.25 -2.85 -12.85
CA ALA A 16 -7.33 -3.92 -12.48
C ALA A 16 -8.06 -5.07 -11.73
N ARG A 17 -8.90 -4.73 -10.75
CA ARG A 17 -9.67 -5.75 -10.01
C ARG A 17 -10.68 -6.49 -10.92
N ARG A 18 -11.30 -5.81 -11.89
CA ARG A 18 -12.19 -6.45 -12.86
C ARG A 18 -11.45 -7.44 -13.76
N ASP A 19 -10.24 -7.11 -14.19
CA ASP A 19 -9.41 -7.98 -15.04
C ASP A 19 -8.92 -9.23 -14.30
N GLU A 20 -8.78 -9.16 -12.98
CA GLU A 20 -8.42 -10.29 -12.11
C GLU A 20 -9.62 -11.13 -11.65
N ALA A 21 -10.81 -10.53 -11.62
CA ALA A 21 -12.01 -11.20 -11.14
C ALA A 21 -12.38 -12.41 -12.03
N PRO A 22 -12.67 -13.58 -11.45
CA PRO A 22 -12.97 -14.77 -12.24
C PRO A 22 -14.22 -14.57 -13.10
N PRO A 23 -14.19 -15.01 -14.37
CA PRO A 23 -15.35 -14.93 -15.25
C PRO A 23 -16.51 -15.78 -14.71
N PRO A 24 -17.78 -15.45 -15.08
CA PRO A 24 -18.93 -16.26 -14.68
C PRO A 24 -18.78 -17.72 -15.14
N ALA A 25 -19.24 -18.66 -14.33
CA ALA A 25 -19.17 -20.11 -14.65
C ALA A 25 -19.87 -20.48 -15.98
N SER A 26 -20.81 -19.66 -16.44
CA SER A 26 -21.50 -19.80 -17.72
C SER A 26 -20.73 -19.25 -18.93
N ALA A 27 -19.53 -18.67 -18.71
CA ALA A 27 -18.78 -18.05 -19.80
C ALA A 27 -18.10 -19.10 -20.68
N ASP A 28 -18.31 -18.99 -22.00
CA ASP A 28 -17.62 -19.81 -22.99
C ASP A 28 -16.15 -19.34 -23.14
N PRO A 29 -15.14 -20.17 -22.77
CA PRO A 29 -13.73 -19.78 -22.86
C PRO A 29 -13.28 -19.43 -24.29
N GLY A 30 -13.89 -20.03 -25.31
CA GLY A 30 -13.53 -19.83 -26.71
C GLY A 30 -14.01 -18.52 -27.33
N ARG A 31 -14.89 -17.78 -26.63
CA ARG A 31 -15.47 -16.51 -27.11
C ARG A 31 -15.04 -15.27 -26.31
N ARG A 32 -14.12 -15.43 -25.37
CA ARG A 32 -13.75 -14.38 -24.44
C ARG A 32 -12.45 -13.68 -24.87
N GLN A 33 -12.50 -12.35 -25.05
CA GLN A 33 -11.34 -11.53 -25.41
C GLN A 33 -10.69 -10.87 -24.16
N VAL A 34 -11.31 -10.99 -22.97
CA VAL A 34 -10.81 -10.43 -21.72
C VAL A 34 -10.65 -11.53 -20.68
N PRO A 35 -9.56 -11.53 -19.88
CA PRO A 35 -9.30 -12.59 -18.90
C PRO A 35 -10.31 -12.58 -17.75
N GLY A 36 -10.70 -11.40 -17.29
CA GLY A 36 -11.60 -11.19 -16.15
C GLY A 36 -13.07 -10.93 -16.52
N LEU A 37 -13.78 -10.21 -15.68
CA LEU A 37 -15.16 -9.79 -15.93
C LEU A 37 -15.25 -8.73 -17.02
N ARG A 38 -16.34 -8.75 -17.80
CA ARG A 38 -16.68 -7.66 -18.70
C ARG A 38 -17.34 -6.52 -17.94
N ARG A 39 -17.23 -5.27 -18.44
CA ARG A 39 -17.92 -4.10 -17.84
C ARG A 39 -19.40 -4.32 -17.64
N ALA A 40 -20.09 -4.84 -18.66
CA ALA A 40 -21.51 -5.15 -18.58
C ALA A 40 -21.84 -6.18 -17.47
N GLU A 41 -20.95 -7.14 -17.21
CA GLU A 41 -21.13 -8.15 -16.17
C GLU A 41 -21.04 -7.52 -14.77
N VAL A 42 -20.06 -6.61 -14.56
CA VAL A 42 -19.92 -5.86 -13.30
C VAL A 42 -21.11 -4.91 -13.12
N ALA A 43 -21.48 -4.16 -14.15
CA ALA A 43 -22.61 -3.23 -14.12
C ALA A 43 -23.91 -3.94 -13.74
N ALA A 44 -24.18 -5.10 -14.33
CA ALA A 44 -25.35 -5.90 -14.00
C ALA A 44 -25.36 -6.39 -12.53
N ARG A 45 -24.20 -6.87 -12.04
CA ARG A 45 -24.06 -7.32 -10.64
C ARG A 45 -24.17 -6.15 -9.64
N ALA A 46 -23.67 -4.96 -10.02
CA ALA A 46 -23.71 -3.76 -9.19
C ALA A 46 -25.03 -2.98 -9.30
N PHE A 47 -25.98 -3.43 -10.12
CA PHE A 47 -27.26 -2.75 -10.38
C PHE A 47 -27.08 -1.29 -10.88
N VAL A 48 -26.13 -1.10 -11.82
CA VAL A 48 -25.90 0.17 -12.50
C VAL A 48 -25.92 -0.05 -14.03
N SER A 49 -26.01 1.03 -14.82
CA SER A 49 -25.91 0.91 -16.26
C SER A 49 -24.46 0.67 -16.70
N ASP A 50 -24.25 -0.06 -17.80
CA ASP A 50 -22.91 -0.29 -18.38
C ASP A 50 -22.20 1.02 -18.74
N GLU A 51 -22.94 2.00 -19.26
CA GLU A 51 -22.41 3.33 -19.55
C GLU A 51 -21.92 4.05 -18.28
N TYR A 52 -22.69 3.96 -17.19
CA TYR A 52 -22.31 4.60 -15.93
C TYR A 52 -21.08 3.95 -15.31
N TYR A 53 -21.01 2.60 -15.29
CA TYR A 53 -19.83 1.88 -14.83
C TYR A 53 -18.59 2.20 -15.70
N THR A 54 -18.76 2.26 -17.02
CA THR A 54 -17.69 2.64 -17.95
C THR A 54 -17.16 4.04 -17.63
N ARG A 55 -18.03 5.00 -17.31
CA ARG A 55 -17.62 6.37 -16.92
C ARG A 55 -16.88 6.39 -15.57
N ILE A 56 -17.23 5.51 -14.63
CA ILE A 56 -16.50 5.35 -13.37
C ILE A 56 -15.08 4.84 -13.65
N GLU A 57 -14.90 3.74 -14.41
CA GLU A 57 -13.57 3.22 -14.76
C GLU A 57 -12.72 4.23 -15.54
N GLN A 58 -13.34 5.11 -16.31
CA GLN A 58 -12.63 6.16 -17.05
C GLN A 58 -12.31 7.40 -16.20
N GLY A 59 -12.67 7.42 -14.92
CA GLY A 59 -12.47 8.56 -14.04
C GLY A 59 -13.26 9.82 -14.46
N ARG A 60 -14.42 9.62 -15.10
CA ARG A 60 -15.24 10.72 -15.65
C ARG A 60 -16.42 11.13 -14.78
N VAL A 61 -16.69 10.39 -13.72
CA VAL A 61 -17.80 10.63 -12.80
C VAL A 61 -17.41 10.25 -11.39
N LEU A 62 -17.82 11.06 -10.42
CA LEU A 62 -17.70 10.73 -9.00
C LEU A 62 -18.91 9.88 -8.60
N PRO A 63 -18.72 8.57 -8.29
CA PRO A 63 -19.80 7.73 -7.84
C PRO A 63 -20.15 8.01 -6.36
N SER A 64 -21.36 7.68 -5.95
CA SER A 64 -21.70 7.69 -4.52
C SER A 64 -21.04 6.51 -3.79
N ALA A 65 -20.87 6.65 -2.47
CA ALA A 65 -20.33 5.57 -1.63
C ALA A 65 -21.16 4.27 -1.74
N ASP A 66 -22.48 4.38 -1.93
CA ASP A 66 -23.35 3.22 -2.12
C ASP A 66 -23.07 2.50 -3.45
N VAL A 67 -22.86 3.24 -4.53
CA VAL A 67 -22.45 2.67 -5.81
C VAL A 67 -21.10 1.97 -5.70
N VAL A 68 -20.12 2.59 -5.03
CA VAL A 68 -18.79 1.97 -4.82
C VAL A 68 -18.92 0.67 -4.02
N ARG A 69 -19.73 0.62 -2.95
CA ARG A 69 -19.96 -0.64 -2.21
C ARG A 69 -20.58 -1.74 -3.08
N ARG A 70 -21.54 -1.39 -3.94
CA ARG A 70 -22.14 -2.37 -4.87
C ARG A 70 -21.15 -2.86 -5.92
N VAL A 71 -20.33 -1.98 -6.45
CA VAL A 71 -19.25 -2.36 -7.38
C VAL A 71 -18.20 -3.22 -6.67
N ALA A 72 -17.81 -2.88 -5.45
CA ALA A 72 -16.91 -3.68 -4.63
C ALA A 72 -17.45 -5.11 -4.40
N ALA A 73 -18.72 -5.23 -4.04
CA ALA A 73 -19.37 -6.53 -3.91
C ALA A 73 -19.43 -7.30 -5.24
N ALA A 74 -19.70 -6.62 -6.37
CA ALA A 74 -19.73 -7.23 -7.70
C ALA A 74 -18.37 -7.78 -8.15
N LEU A 75 -17.28 -7.15 -7.69
CA LEU A 75 -15.89 -7.52 -7.95
C LEU A 75 -15.30 -8.43 -6.87
N GLU A 76 -16.08 -8.78 -5.84
CA GLU A 76 -15.64 -9.60 -4.70
C GLU A 76 -14.41 -9.01 -3.98
N LEU A 77 -14.37 -7.67 -3.86
CA LEU A 77 -13.30 -6.98 -3.17
C LEU A 77 -13.32 -7.30 -1.67
N ASP A 78 -12.13 -7.47 -1.09
CA ASP A 78 -11.99 -7.59 0.35
C ASP A 78 -12.27 -6.26 1.09
N ASP A 79 -12.23 -6.29 2.42
CA ASP A 79 -12.54 -5.13 3.27
C ASP A 79 -11.54 -3.98 3.05
N ASP A 80 -10.26 -4.28 2.83
CA ASP A 80 -9.21 -3.29 2.60
C ASP A 80 -9.38 -2.62 1.25
N GLN A 81 -9.63 -3.39 0.22
CA GLN A 81 -9.88 -2.94 -1.14
C GLN A 81 -11.15 -2.09 -1.22
N THR A 82 -12.22 -2.53 -0.54
CA THR A 82 -13.48 -1.79 -0.46
C THR A 82 -13.30 -0.45 0.23
N ARG A 83 -12.59 -0.44 1.36
CA ARG A 83 -12.31 0.80 2.10
C ARG A 83 -11.43 1.75 1.31
N TYR A 84 -10.41 1.23 0.62
CA TYR A 84 -9.59 2.04 -0.27
C TYR A 84 -10.41 2.73 -1.36
N ALA A 85 -11.30 1.98 -2.03
CA ALA A 85 -12.17 2.56 -3.05
C ALA A 85 -13.10 3.65 -2.48
N LEU A 86 -13.56 3.51 -1.22
CA LEU A 86 -14.37 4.51 -0.53
C LEU A 86 -13.53 5.74 -0.12
N ASP A 87 -12.31 5.54 0.34
CA ASP A 87 -11.41 6.64 0.74
C ASP A 87 -11.05 7.54 -0.44
N LEU A 88 -11.00 6.98 -1.67
CA LEU A 88 -10.82 7.76 -2.90
C LEU A 88 -11.98 8.73 -3.21
N LEU A 89 -13.14 8.57 -2.56
CA LEU A 89 -14.25 9.51 -2.68
C LEU A 89 -14.13 10.71 -1.75
N ALA A 90 -13.36 10.58 -0.66
CA ALA A 90 -13.17 11.62 0.33
C ALA A 90 -12.17 12.69 -0.15
N ASP A 91 -12.31 13.92 0.35
CA ASP A 91 -11.26 14.91 0.14
C ASP A 91 -10.03 14.53 0.95
N PRO A 92 -8.85 14.47 0.32
CA PRO A 92 -7.64 14.04 0.99
C PRO A 92 -7.21 15.08 2.03
N VAL A 93 -6.87 14.61 3.21
CA VAL A 93 -6.05 15.39 4.15
C VAL A 93 -4.62 15.29 3.66
N ALA A 94 -4.06 16.39 3.17
CA ALA A 94 -2.68 16.41 2.72
C ALA A 94 -1.74 16.11 3.93
N PRO A 95 -0.78 15.20 3.76
CA PRO A 95 0.24 15.01 4.78
C PRO A 95 1.09 16.28 4.93
N PRO A 96 1.68 16.53 6.12
CA PRO A 96 2.59 17.65 6.30
C PRO A 96 3.80 17.53 5.36
N GLU A 97 4.28 18.68 4.84
CA GLU A 97 5.44 18.70 3.92
C GLU A 97 6.71 18.14 4.58
N ASN A 98 6.91 18.45 5.87
CA ASN A 98 8.02 17.96 6.66
C ASN A 98 7.47 17.26 7.91
N PRO A 99 7.15 15.97 7.82
CA PRO A 99 6.64 15.23 8.98
C PRO A 99 7.77 14.99 9.97
N GLU A 100 7.65 15.60 11.16
CA GLU A 100 8.58 15.36 12.26
C GLU A 100 7.84 14.68 13.42
N PRO A 101 8.45 13.66 14.05
CA PRO A 101 7.87 13.09 15.24
C PRO A 101 8.03 14.03 16.43
N SER A 102 7.04 14.07 17.30
CA SER A 102 7.19 14.81 18.56
C SER A 102 8.30 14.22 19.42
N ASP A 103 8.93 15.06 20.26
CA ASP A 103 9.96 14.59 21.20
C ASP A 103 9.50 13.44 22.12
N PRO A 104 8.26 13.41 22.64
CA PRO A 104 7.77 12.25 23.38
C PRO A 104 7.76 10.96 22.59
N LEU A 105 7.39 11.00 21.30
CA LEU A 105 7.39 9.82 20.43
C LEU A 105 8.81 9.33 20.13
N ARG A 106 9.77 10.23 19.89
CA ARG A 106 11.18 9.86 19.73
C ARG A 106 11.70 9.15 20.96
N ARG A 107 11.47 9.75 22.17
CA ARG A 107 11.87 9.13 23.45
C ARG A 107 11.19 7.78 23.68
N LEU A 108 9.95 7.60 23.25
CA LEU A 108 9.27 6.31 23.36
C LEU A 108 9.99 5.25 22.52
N VAL A 109 10.27 5.53 21.25
CA VAL A 109 10.99 4.63 20.35
C VAL A 109 12.36 4.24 20.94
N ASP A 110 13.14 5.21 21.44
CA ASP A 110 14.44 4.97 22.05
C ASP A 110 14.35 4.08 23.30
N ARG A 111 13.29 4.23 24.10
CA ARG A 111 13.10 3.48 25.34
C ARG A 111 12.50 2.07 25.17
N MET A 112 12.14 1.69 23.96
CA MET A 112 11.63 0.33 23.70
C MET A 112 12.70 -0.77 23.81
N GLY A 113 13.96 -0.38 24.06
CA GLY A 113 15.04 -1.31 24.38
C GLY A 113 15.32 -2.31 23.24
N ASP A 114 15.19 -3.60 23.54
CA ASP A 114 15.49 -4.68 22.58
C ASP A 114 14.31 -5.00 21.64
N VAL A 115 13.18 -4.35 21.81
CA VAL A 115 12.06 -4.47 20.86
C VAL A 115 12.33 -3.57 19.65
N PRO A 116 12.57 -4.12 18.45
CA PRO A 116 12.76 -3.30 17.25
C PRO A 116 11.55 -2.39 17.01
N ALA A 117 11.80 -1.09 16.91
CA ALA A 117 10.77 -0.08 16.80
C ALA A 117 11.14 0.97 15.76
N LEU A 118 10.18 1.31 14.92
CA LEU A 118 10.24 2.31 13.86
C LEU A 118 9.06 3.27 13.98
N LEU A 119 9.30 4.56 13.90
CA LEU A 119 8.24 5.53 13.65
C LEU A 119 8.23 5.89 12.17
N VAL A 120 7.09 5.66 11.53
CA VAL A 120 6.93 5.76 10.08
C VAL A 120 5.88 6.83 9.78
N GLY A 121 6.23 7.75 8.89
CA GLY A 121 5.39 8.82 8.39
C GLY A 121 4.78 8.52 7.01
N PRO A 122 4.35 9.59 6.30
CA PRO A 122 3.73 9.47 4.98
C PRO A 122 4.62 8.73 3.98
N ALA A 123 3.99 7.96 3.08
CA ALA A 123 4.67 7.16 2.06
C ALA A 123 5.85 6.34 2.63
N THR A 124 5.66 5.76 3.81
CA THR A 124 6.61 4.92 4.54
C THR A 124 7.94 5.59 4.91
N LEU A 125 7.99 6.92 5.04
CA LEU A 125 9.18 7.66 5.46
C LEU A 125 9.56 7.27 6.90
N ILE A 126 10.79 6.82 7.13
CA ILE A 126 11.30 6.48 8.45
C ILE A 126 11.68 7.77 9.18
N LEU A 127 10.95 8.10 10.25
CA LEU A 127 11.11 9.32 11.04
C LEU A 127 11.99 9.12 12.26
N ALA A 128 11.90 7.95 12.90
CA ALA A 128 12.72 7.56 14.04
C ALA A 128 12.82 6.04 14.12
N TRP A 129 13.88 5.55 14.75
CA TRP A 129 14.11 4.13 14.98
C TRP A 129 14.99 3.94 16.23
N ASN A 130 14.93 2.76 16.84
CA ASN A 130 15.84 2.39 17.90
C ASN A 130 17.00 1.51 17.42
N THR A 131 17.96 1.29 18.29
CA THR A 131 19.15 0.46 18.00
C THR A 131 18.76 -0.99 17.64
N ALA A 132 17.72 -1.53 18.25
CA ALA A 132 17.25 -2.88 17.96
C ALA A 132 16.71 -3.00 16.52
N ALA A 133 15.97 -2.02 16.04
CA ALA A 133 15.50 -1.96 14.65
C ALA A 133 16.67 -1.82 13.66
N ALA A 134 17.66 -0.96 13.97
CA ALA A 134 18.83 -0.80 13.13
C ALA A 134 19.65 -2.09 13.01
N ARG A 135 19.83 -2.83 14.11
CA ARG A 135 20.53 -4.12 14.10
C ARG A 135 19.78 -5.21 13.32
N LEU A 136 18.45 -5.22 13.46
CA LEU A 136 17.63 -6.26 12.83
C LEU A 136 17.49 -6.03 11.33
N LEU A 137 17.29 -4.80 10.88
CA LEU A 137 16.94 -4.47 9.50
C LEU A 137 18.14 -3.91 8.73
N THR A 138 18.48 -2.65 8.94
CA THR A 138 19.61 -1.96 8.29
C THR A 138 19.99 -0.73 9.11
N ASP A 139 21.21 -0.20 8.89
CA ASP A 139 21.62 1.08 9.50
C ASP A 139 20.95 2.27 8.81
N PHE A 140 19.79 2.65 9.30
CA PHE A 140 19.05 3.81 8.78
C PHE A 140 19.84 5.12 8.90
N GLY A 141 20.79 5.21 9.81
CA GLY A 141 21.64 6.40 10.01
C GLY A 141 22.60 6.64 8.85
N ALA A 142 23.00 5.58 8.15
CA ALA A 142 23.86 5.66 6.98
C ALA A 142 23.14 6.10 5.70
N ILE A 143 21.79 6.12 5.72
CA ILE A 143 20.96 6.44 4.55
C ILE A 143 20.56 7.93 4.63
N PRO A 144 20.69 8.73 3.54
CA PRO A 144 20.21 10.10 3.50
C PRO A 144 18.73 10.23 3.88
N PRO A 145 18.31 11.26 4.64
CA PRO A 145 16.93 11.39 5.14
C PRO A 145 15.86 11.31 4.05
N GLU A 146 16.12 11.92 2.88
CA GLU A 146 15.22 11.93 1.72
C GLU A 146 15.03 10.55 1.08
N GLN A 147 15.98 9.63 1.29
CA GLN A 147 15.97 8.26 0.77
C GLN A 147 15.49 7.23 1.81
N ARG A 148 15.22 7.65 3.05
CA ARG A 148 14.76 6.76 4.15
C ARG A 148 13.28 6.41 4.05
N ARG A 149 12.80 6.09 2.84
CA ARG A 149 11.45 5.53 2.67
C ARG A 149 11.56 4.02 2.65
N PHE A 150 10.84 3.36 3.55
CA PHE A 150 10.92 1.91 3.64
C PHE A 150 10.59 1.24 2.30
N VAL A 151 9.58 1.78 1.57
CA VAL A 151 9.26 1.32 0.22
C VAL A 151 10.43 1.47 -0.74
N GLN A 152 11.16 2.58 -0.71
CA GLN A 152 12.33 2.78 -1.58
C GLN A 152 13.45 1.81 -1.20
N MET A 153 13.72 1.66 0.10
CA MET A 153 14.80 0.84 0.62
C MET A 153 14.63 -0.65 0.32
N VAL A 154 13.42 -1.21 0.34
CA VAL A 154 13.20 -2.62 -0.03
C VAL A 154 13.47 -2.92 -1.51
N PHE A 155 13.65 -1.88 -2.33
CA PHE A 155 14.05 -2.01 -3.74
C PHE A 155 15.50 -1.61 -4.02
N THR A 156 16.16 -0.91 -3.08
CA THR A 156 17.49 -0.31 -3.34
C THR A 156 18.55 -0.66 -2.30
N ASP A 157 18.18 -1.09 -1.09
CA ASP A 157 19.14 -1.44 -0.03
C ASP A 157 19.35 -2.97 0.04
N PRO A 158 20.52 -3.50 -0.41
CA PRO A 158 20.79 -4.94 -0.40
C PRO A 158 20.80 -5.54 1.02
N VAL A 159 21.18 -4.75 2.05
CA VAL A 159 21.20 -5.20 3.43
C VAL A 159 19.77 -5.46 3.89
N LEU A 160 18.87 -4.49 3.70
CA LEU A 160 17.45 -4.64 4.05
C LEU A 160 16.80 -5.77 3.25
N GLN A 161 17.08 -5.88 1.96
CA GLN A 161 16.55 -6.95 1.10
C GLN A 161 16.93 -8.34 1.62
N SER A 162 18.18 -8.51 2.07
CA SER A 162 18.67 -9.77 2.59
C SER A 162 17.96 -10.24 3.87
N ARG A 163 17.27 -9.33 4.56
CA ARG A 163 16.53 -9.64 5.79
C ARG A 163 15.21 -10.36 5.56
N PHE A 164 14.60 -10.21 4.40
CA PHE A 164 13.31 -10.83 4.10
C PHE A 164 13.50 -12.19 3.43
N THR A 165 12.92 -13.24 4.00
CA THR A 165 12.95 -14.59 3.39
C THR A 165 12.05 -14.65 2.16
N ASP A 166 11.02 -13.81 2.09
CA ASP A 166 10.15 -13.59 0.93
C ASP A 166 10.16 -12.09 0.60
N LEU A 167 11.17 -11.69 -0.17
CA LEU A 167 11.36 -10.29 -0.55
C LEU A 167 10.22 -9.79 -1.45
N GLU A 168 9.77 -10.61 -2.41
CA GLU A 168 8.70 -10.22 -3.34
C GLU A 168 7.40 -9.94 -2.59
N ALA A 169 7.01 -10.81 -1.65
CA ALA A 169 5.83 -10.58 -0.82
C ALA A 169 5.94 -9.29 0.00
N MET A 170 7.13 -9.00 0.55
CA MET A 170 7.36 -7.73 1.27
C MET A 170 7.27 -6.53 0.33
N GLN A 171 7.88 -6.58 -0.84
CA GLN A 171 7.82 -5.51 -1.86
C GLN A 171 6.37 -5.23 -2.29
N ARG A 172 5.60 -6.27 -2.56
CA ARG A 172 4.15 -6.13 -2.87
C ARG A 172 3.39 -5.49 -1.71
N THR A 173 3.65 -5.94 -0.49
CA THR A 173 2.98 -5.41 0.71
C THR A 173 3.25 -3.92 0.88
N VAL A 174 4.50 -3.47 0.77
CA VAL A 174 4.83 -2.04 0.99
C VAL A 174 4.32 -1.15 -0.14
N ILE A 175 4.31 -1.62 -1.40
CA ILE A 175 3.66 -0.91 -2.51
C ILE A 175 2.17 -0.73 -2.21
N GLY A 176 1.49 -1.80 -1.80
CA GLY A 176 0.07 -1.76 -1.45
C GLY A 176 -0.22 -0.80 -0.29
N ILE A 177 0.66 -0.74 0.73
CA ILE A 177 0.57 0.22 1.85
C ILE A 177 0.73 1.66 1.37
N VAL A 178 1.72 1.93 0.51
CA VAL A 178 1.94 3.28 -0.06
C VAL A 178 0.71 3.72 -0.83
N ARG A 179 0.17 2.86 -1.66
CA ARG A 179 -1.04 3.14 -2.44
C ARG A 179 -2.25 3.40 -1.54
N ALA A 180 -2.46 2.58 -0.52
CA ALA A 180 -3.56 2.76 0.44
C ALA A 180 -3.42 4.04 1.29
N SER A 181 -2.20 4.52 1.49
CA SER A 181 -1.91 5.70 2.31
C SER A 181 -1.98 7.02 1.52
N THR A 182 -2.18 6.96 0.21
CA THR A 182 -2.14 8.13 -0.67
C THR A 182 -3.39 8.20 -1.56
N PRO A 183 -4.57 8.40 -0.96
CA PRO A 183 -5.84 8.38 -1.71
C PRO A 183 -6.02 9.57 -2.67
N ALA A 184 -5.17 10.60 -2.58
CA ALA A 184 -5.29 11.83 -3.38
C ALA A 184 -4.62 11.81 -4.76
N GLY A 185 -4.09 10.66 -5.17
CA GLY A 185 -3.29 10.53 -6.38
C GLY A 185 -2.01 9.73 -6.10
N PRO A 186 -1.19 9.44 -7.10
CA PRO A 186 0.09 8.81 -6.84
C PRO A 186 0.85 9.65 -5.82
N PRO A 187 1.58 9.02 -4.86
CA PRO A 187 2.41 9.77 -3.94
C PRO A 187 3.28 10.69 -4.79
N THR A 188 3.05 11.99 -4.65
CA THR A 188 3.79 13.00 -5.41
C THR A 188 5.19 13.11 -4.83
N GLY A 189 6.18 12.94 -5.66
CA GLY A 189 7.58 13.10 -5.29
C GLY A 189 8.49 12.43 -6.30
N ASP A 190 9.56 13.09 -6.64
CA ASP A 190 10.57 12.64 -7.61
C ASP A 190 11.05 11.20 -7.36
N TRP A 191 10.97 10.73 -6.10
CA TRP A 191 11.42 9.39 -5.70
C TRP A 191 10.62 8.24 -6.33
N ILE A 192 9.31 8.43 -6.57
CA ILE A 192 8.49 7.36 -7.16
C ILE A 192 8.70 7.28 -8.66
N ASP A 193 8.80 8.45 -9.31
CA ASP A 193 9.13 8.54 -10.73
C ASP A 193 10.53 8.01 -11.00
N ASP A 194 11.45 8.22 -10.05
CA ASP A 194 12.80 7.68 -10.10
C ASP A 194 12.80 6.16 -9.98
N LEU A 195 12.05 5.58 -9.03
CA LEU A 195 11.91 4.13 -8.90
C LEU A 195 11.23 3.50 -10.12
N LEU A 196 10.17 4.11 -10.64
CA LEU A 196 9.48 3.63 -11.85
C LEU A 196 10.42 3.59 -13.07
N ARG A 197 11.35 4.55 -13.15
CA ARG A 197 12.29 4.64 -14.26
C ARG A 197 13.51 3.73 -14.10
N THR A 198 13.94 3.44 -12.86
CA THR A 198 15.23 2.80 -12.57
C THR A 198 15.11 1.36 -12.06
N ASN A 199 13.90 0.92 -11.66
CA ASN A 199 13.70 -0.40 -11.06
C ASN A 199 12.50 -1.12 -11.70
N SER A 200 12.80 -2.11 -12.55
CA SER A 200 11.80 -2.88 -13.31
C SER A 200 10.87 -3.70 -12.41
N ASP A 201 11.36 -4.18 -11.27
CA ASP A 201 10.54 -4.97 -10.33
C ASP A 201 9.52 -4.05 -9.65
N PHE A 202 9.94 -2.81 -9.29
CA PHE A 202 9.03 -1.81 -8.77
C PHE A 202 7.96 -1.45 -9.81
N GLU A 203 8.33 -1.17 -11.07
CA GLU A 203 7.41 -0.86 -12.16
C GLU A 203 6.37 -1.98 -12.32
N THR A 204 6.82 -3.24 -12.45
CA THR A 204 5.95 -4.41 -12.62
C THR A 204 4.96 -4.56 -11.48
N LEU A 205 5.42 -4.43 -10.24
CA LEU A 205 4.55 -4.54 -9.06
C LEU A 205 3.62 -3.34 -8.90
N TRP A 206 4.09 -2.15 -9.30
CA TRP A 206 3.27 -0.95 -9.28
C TRP A 206 2.09 -1.03 -10.24
N GLU A 207 2.25 -1.60 -11.42
CA GLU A 207 1.20 -1.77 -12.43
C GLU A 207 0.06 -2.69 -11.98
N ARG A 208 0.32 -3.62 -11.04
CA ARG A 208 -0.70 -4.55 -10.49
C ARG A 208 -1.82 -3.85 -9.74
N ASN A 209 -1.63 -2.60 -9.32
CA ASN A 209 -2.60 -1.86 -8.50
C ASN A 209 -3.03 -2.58 -7.21
N ASP A 210 -2.13 -3.38 -6.63
CA ASP A 210 -2.36 -4.00 -5.33
C ASP A 210 -2.55 -2.94 -4.25
N VAL A 211 -3.49 -3.18 -3.34
CA VAL A 211 -3.77 -2.32 -2.19
C VAL A 211 -3.70 -3.16 -0.94
N VAL A 212 -2.86 -2.75 -0.02
CA VAL A 212 -2.72 -3.38 1.30
C VAL A 212 -2.82 -2.29 2.35
N ARG A 213 -3.71 -2.43 3.31
CA ARG A 213 -3.72 -1.55 4.47
C ARG A 213 -2.73 -2.06 5.52
N PRO A 214 -2.03 -1.17 6.24
CA PRO A 214 -1.23 -1.60 7.37
C PRO A 214 -2.16 -2.18 8.42
N HIS A 215 -2.14 -3.51 8.53
CA HIS A 215 -2.90 -4.23 9.54
C HIS A 215 -2.25 -4.08 10.91
N THR A 216 -3.03 -4.24 11.96
CA THR A 216 -2.56 -4.18 13.35
C THR A 216 -1.56 -5.28 13.68
N SER A 217 -1.54 -6.39 12.93
CA SER A 217 -0.57 -7.48 13.09
C SER A 217 -0.36 -8.21 11.77
N ILE A 218 0.90 -8.32 11.34
CA ILE A 218 1.35 -9.13 10.20
C ILE A 218 2.49 -10.01 10.70
N ARG A 219 2.48 -11.28 10.32
CA ARG A 219 3.60 -12.18 10.60
C ARG A 219 4.66 -12.04 9.52
N VAL A 220 5.89 -11.70 9.92
CA VAL A 220 7.03 -11.48 9.03
C VAL A 220 8.12 -12.48 9.35
N ARG A 221 8.63 -13.19 8.34
CA ARG A 221 9.79 -14.08 8.48
C ARG A 221 11.04 -13.33 8.05
N LEU A 222 12.00 -13.24 8.96
CA LEU A 222 13.23 -12.49 8.78
C LEU A 222 14.45 -13.40 8.87
N ARG A 223 15.48 -13.05 8.12
CA ARG A 223 16.83 -13.62 8.25
C ARG A 223 17.69 -12.66 9.07
N LEU A 224 18.20 -13.16 10.18
CA LEU A 224 19.06 -12.40 11.08
C LEU A 224 20.46 -12.19 10.49
N PRO A 225 21.28 -11.27 11.07
CA PRO A 225 22.65 -11.05 10.64
C PRO A 225 23.57 -12.29 10.71
N ASP A 226 23.28 -13.22 11.61
CA ASP A 226 24.00 -14.48 11.77
C ASP A 226 23.53 -15.58 10.79
N GLY A 227 22.55 -15.28 9.92
CA GLY A 227 21.99 -16.20 8.93
C GLY A 227 20.85 -17.07 9.45
N THR A 228 20.53 -17.04 10.74
CA THR A 228 19.35 -17.73 11.27
C THR A 228 18.06 -17.07 10.82
N GLU A 229 16.97 -17.83 10.76
CA GLU A 229 15.66 -17.31 10.42
C GLU A 229 14.76 -17.29 11.65
N GLU A 230 14.02 -16.23 11.80
CA GLU A 230 12.99 -16.12 12.83
C GLU A 230 11.71 -15.51 12.30
N THR A 231 10.61 -15.82 12.96
CA THR A 231 9.31 -15.24 12.68
C THR A 231 9.00 -14.19 13.72
N ARG A 232 8.56 -13.00 13.28
CA ARG A 232 8.14 -11.91 14.15
C ARG A 232 6.74 -11.46 13.81
N ASP A 233 5.98 -11.10 14.82
CA ASP A 233 4.71 -10.43 14.66
C ASP A 233 4.97 -8.92 14.60
N GLN A 234 4.58 -8.31 13.48
CA GLN A 234 4.62 -6.86 13.31
C GLN A 234 3.36 -6.28 13.96
N VAL A 235 3.52 -5.39 14.92
CA VAL A 235 2.43 -4.63 15.52
C VAL A 235 2.48 -3.19 15.00
N VAL A 236 1.35 -2.69 14.51
CA VAL A 236 1.21 -1.32 14.00
C VAL A 236 0.27 -0.54 14.89
N LEU A 237 0.77 0.56 15.46
CA LEU A 237 0.00 1.49 16.27
C LEU A 237 -0.07 2.85 15.58
N GLN A 238 -1.28 3.37 15.43
CA GLN A 238 -1.48 4.70 14.85
C GLN A 238 -1.32 5.78 15.91
N VAL A 239 -0.63 6.87 15.58
CA VAL A 239 -0.54 8.04 16.44
C VAL A 239 -1.85 8.82 16.29
N VAL A 240 -2.56 9.02 17.43
CA VAL A 240 -3.88 9.66 17.43
C VAL A 240 -3.80 11.12 17.00
N ASP A 241 -2.77 11.85 17.48
CA ASP A 241 -2.59 13.28 17.21
C ASP A 241 -2.03 13.57 15.80
N ASP A 242 -1.48 12.54 15.13
CA ASP A 242 -1.02 12.63 13.75
C ASP A 242 -1.34 11.32 13.00
N PRO A 243 -2.47 11.27 12.28
CA PRO A 243 -2.91 10.07 11.58
C PRO A 243 -1.98 9.62 10.43
N HIS A 244 -1.02 10.45 10.05
CA HIS A 244 0.01 10.10 9.07
C HIS A 244 1.22 9.38 9.68
N GLN A 245 1.32 9.33 11.02
CA GLN A 245 2.40 8.64 11.71
C GLN A 245 1.94 7.32 12.33
N ARG A 246 2.80 6.31 12.26
CA ARG A 246 2.58 4.97 12.82
C ARG A 246 3.83 4.48 13.51
N LEU A 247 3.65 3.93 14.70
CA LEU A 247 4.70 3.18 15.39
C LEU A 247 4.59 1.72 14.97
N ILE A 248 5.67 1.19 14.42
CA ILE A 248 5.79 -0.22 14.01
C ILE A 248 6.78 -0.91 14.93
N THR A 249 6.40 -2.05 15.49
CA THR A 249 7.27 -2.89 16.31
C THR A 249 7.28 -4.31 15.80
N LEU A 250 8.39 -5.02 16.00
CA LEU A 250 8.59 -6.40 15.60
C LEU A 250 8.87 -7.25 16.85
N VAL A 251 7.85 -7.95 17.34
CA VAL A 251 7.95 -8.82 18.52
C VAL A 251 8.15 -10.27 18.10
N PRO A 252 8.91 -11.10 18.86
CA PRO A 252 9.03 -12.53 18.55
C PRO A 252 7.64 -13.17 18.46
N ALA A 253 7.41 -13.98 17.43
CA ALA A 253 6.21 -14.79 17.33
C ALA A 253 6.32 -16.00 18.28
N GLU A 254 5.21 -16.32 18.98
CA GLU A 254 5.11 -17.53 19.79
C GLU A 254 5.00 -18.80 18.92
#